data_1bbc3c228a2232cf637546a13e87754d
#
_entry.id   1bbc3c228a2232cf637546a13e87754d
#
_cell.length_a   1.000
_cell.length_b   1.000
_cell.length_c   1.000
_cell.angle_alpha   90.00
_cell.angle_beta   90.00
_cell.angle_gamma   90.00
#
_symmetry.space_group_name_H-M   'P 1'
#
loop_
_entity.id
_entity.type
_entity.pdbx_description
1 polymer ?
#
loop_
_entity_poly.entity_id
_entity_poly.type
_entity_poly.pdbx_seq_one_letter_code
_entity_poly.pdbx_strand_id
1 'polypeptide(L)'
;KVTASVGHIRDLPSSRLSVDVKNDFAPKYAIVKGKEKLVKELKEMVKESDGVYLATDPDREGEAISWHLATVLGLDTDDKNRVKFNEINKTSVVKGIEHPEKIDLDLVDAQQARRILDRLVGYKLSPFVSQKIRKGLSAGRVQSVAVRLIVDREEEIRAFVPEEYWTLDAKLTAPGSRKSFAASFIGDET
;
A
#
# COMPACT_ATOMS: atom_id res chain seq x y z
N LYS A 1 18.07 -19.95 -4.36
CA LYS A 1 17.21 -20.15 -3.17
C LYS A 1 16.27 -18.97 -3.05
N VAL A 2 14.98 -19.22 -2.75
CA VAL A 2 13.96 -18.15 -2.59
C VAL A 2 13.56 -18.10 -1.12
N THR A 3 13.40 -16.88 -0.60
CA THR A 3 12.95 -16.66 0.79
C THR A 3 12.11 -15.39 0.88
N ALA A 4 11.31 -15.27 1.92
CA ALA A 4 10.44 -14.11 2.14
C ALA A 4 10.85 -13.32 3.39
N SER A 5 10.81 -11.99 3.31
CA SER A 5 11.01 -11.10 4.46
C SER A 5 9.82 -11.06 5.41
N VAL A 6 8.65 -11.52 4.93
CA VAL A 6 7.37 -11.45 5.65
C VAL A 6 7.09 -10.02 6.13
N GLY A 7 7.05 -9.09 5.17
CA GLY A 7 6.87 -7.65 5.39
C GLY A 7 8.16 -6.92 5.78
N HIS A 8 8.01 -5.79 6.46
CA HIS A 8 9.15 -4.97 6.86
C HIS A 8 10.03 -5.68 7.90
N ILE A 9 11.35 -5.66 7.67
CA ILE A 9 12.35 -6.17 8.63
C ILE A 9 12.98 -5.04 9.47
N ARG A 10 12.83 -3.79 9.02
CA ARG A 10 13.34 -2.57 9.62
C ARG A 10 12.27 -1.50 9.58
N ASP A 11 12.02 -0.81 10.69
CA ASP A 11 11.01 0.24 10.79
C ASP A 11 11.35 1.22 11.93
N LEU A 12 10.60 2.30 12.06
CA LEU A 12 10.66 3.21 13.19
C LEU A 12 10.14 2.47 14.45
N PRO A 13 10.92 2.40 15.55
CA PRO A 13 10.46 1.81 16.81
C PRO A 13 9.12 2.36 17.28
N SER A 14 8.21 1.47 17.71
CA SER A 14 6.85 1.85 18.13
C SER A 14 6.79 2.53 19.51
N SER A 15 7.85 2.43 20.33
CA SER A 15 7.86 2.98 21.69
C SER A 15 8.21 4.47 21.75
N ARG A 16 8.64 5.08 20.66
CA ARG A 16 9.11 6.48 20.62
C ARG A 16 8.89 7.11 19.25
N LEU A 17 8.98 8.43 19.17
CA LEU A 17 8.81 9.17 17.91
C LEU A 17 9.78 8.70 16.82
N SER A 18 11.05 8.49 17.16
CA SER A 18 12.12 8.00 16.28
C SER A 18 12.31 8.81 14.98
N VAL A 19 11.94 10.08 15.02
CA VAL A 19 12.14 11.08 13.97
C VAL A 19 12.79 12.30 14.60
N ASP A 20 13.91 12.74 14.04
CA ASP A 20 14.64 13.90 14.52
C ASP A 20 14.13 15.17 13.82
N VAL A 21 13.14 15.81 14.44
CA VAL A 21 12.46 17.00 13.88
C VAL A 21 13.40 18.19 13.69
N LYS A 22 14.50 18.24 14.45
CA LYS A 22 15.47 19.34 14.38
C LYS A 22 16.55 19.15 13.32
N ASN A 23 16.70 17.91 12.84
CA ASN A 23 17.69 17.51 11.86
C ASN A 23 16.97 16.92 10.64
N ASP A 24 16.31 17.78 9.88
CA ASP A 24 15.61 17.46 8.62
C ASP A 24 14.72 16.20 8.68
N PHE A 25 14.02 16.03 9.81
CA PHE A 25 13.14 14.89 10.06
C PHE A 25 13.81 13.51 9.92
N ALA A 26 15.12 13.43 10.11
CA ALA A 26 15.90 12.21 9.95
C ALA A 26 15.29 11.03 10.73
N PRO A 27 14.92 9.91 10.06
CA PRO A 27 14.32 8.76 10.70
C PRO A 27 15.37 7.89 11.38
N LYS A 28 15.07 7.41 12.59
CA LYS A 28 15.93 6.46 13.33
C LYS A 28 15.34 5.06 13.26
N TYR A 29 15.65 4.36 12.19
CA TYR A 29 15.21 3.00 11.94
C TYR A 29 15.91 1.97 12.84
N ALA A 30 15.19 0.89 13.16
CA ALA A 30 15.72 -0.29 13.86
C ALA A 30 15.13 -1.57 13.27
N ILE A 31 15.78 -2.69 13.49
CA ILE A 31 15.22 -4.01 13.15
C ILE A 31 13.94 -4.21 13.95
N VAL A 32 12.88 -4.65 13.27
CA VAL A 32 11.58 -4.91 13.89
C VAL A 32 11.71 -6.05 14.90
N LYS A 33 11.19 -5.83 16.11
CA LYS A 33 11.23 -6.82 17.18
C LYS A 33 10.68 -8.19 16.71
N GLY A 34 11.45 -9.23 16.93
CA GLY A 34 11.15 -10.60 16.50
C GLY A 34 11.65 -10.94 15.08
N LYS A 35 12.27 -9.99 14.36
CA LYS A 35 12.88 -10.24 13.05
C LYS A 35 14.39 -10.49 13.09
N GLU A 36 15.00 -10.42 14.27
CA GLU A 36 16.45 -10.54 14.45
C GLU A 36 16.99 -11.89 13.94
N LYS A 37 16.24 -12.98 14.22
CA LYS A 37 16.60 -14.32 13.75
C LYS A 37 16.54 -14.39 12.23
N LEU A 38 15.45 -13.90 11.61
CA LEU A 38 15.29 -13.86 10.16
C LEU A 38 16.41 -13.05 9.50
N VAL A 39 16.75 -11.87 10.06
CA VAL A 39 17.82 -11.03 9.55
C VAL A 39 19.15 -11.76 9.60
N LYS A 40 19.45 -12.50 10.68
CA LYS A 40 20.65 -13.33 10.80
C LYS A 40 20.70 -14.40 9.72
N GLU A 41 19.60 -15.14 9.55
CA GLU A 41 19.47 -16.19 8.53
C GLU A 41 19.68 -15.61 7.10
N LEU A 42 19.06 -14.46 6.81
CA LEU A 42 19.24 -13.78 5.52
C LEU A 42 20.69 -13.37 5.28
N LYS A 43 21.37 -12.83 6.30
CA LYS A 43 22.80 -12.47 6.20
C LYS A 43 23.72 -13.67 5.92
N GLU A 44 23.44 -14.81 6.54
CA GLU A 44 24.20 -16.03 6.25
C GLU A 44 23.95 -16.52 4.82
N MET A 45 22.68 -16.49 4.36
CA MET A 45 22.35 -16.86 2.98
C MET A 45 23.02 -15.96 1.94
N VAL A 46 23.13 -14.66 2.22
CA VAL A 46 23.80 -13.68 1.34
C VAL A 46 25.30 -14.04 1.21
N LYS A 47 25.96 -14.39 2.32
CA LYS A 47 27.38 -14.78 2.31
C LYS A 47 27.66 -16.03 1.48
N GLU A 48 26.70 -16.94 1.39
CA GLU A 48 26.77 -18.20 0.64
C GLU A 48 26.28 -18.06 -0.82
N SER A 49 25.93 -16.86 -1.26
CA SER A 49 25.33 -16.60 -2.58
C SER A 49 26.24 -15.77 -3.46
N ASP A 50 26.27 -16.05 -4.76
CA ASP A 50 26.99 -15.25 -5.76
C ASP A 50 26.31 -13.90 -6.06
N GLY A 51 25.01 -13.77 -5.72
CA GLY A 51 24.24 -12.55 -5.90
C GLY A 51 22.87 -12.64 -5.22
N VAL A 52 22.24 -11.49 -5.05
CA VAL A 52 20.93 -11.35 -4.40
C VAL A 52 20.01 -10.53 -5.28
N TYR A 53 18.82 -11.02 -5.50
CA TYR A 53 17.73 -10.28 -6.14
C TYR A 53 16.65 -9.91 -5.13
N LEU A 54 16.16 -8.68 -5.21
CA LEU A 54 15.12 -8.12 -4.38
C LEU A 54 13.81 -8.05 -5.20
N ALA A 55 12.90 -8.97 -4.96
CA ALA A 55 11.67 -9.16 -5.75
C ALA A 55 10.42 -8.87 -4.92
N THR A 56 10.35 -7.69 -4.33
CA THR A 56 9.16 -7.17 -3.64
C THR A 56 8.19 -6.53 -4.64
N ASP A 57 6.97 -6.20 -4.19
CA ASP A 57 5.94 -5.61 -5.04
C ASP A 57 6.42 -4.36 -5.81
N PRO A 58 5.92 -4.09 -7.02
CA PRO A 58 6.34 -2.97 -7.85
C PRO A 58 5.63 -1.66 -7.44
N ASP A 59 5.60 -1.36 -6.14
CA ASP A 59 5.06 -0.14 -5.57
C ASP A 59 6.03 0.50 -4.58
N ARG A 60 5.69 1.66 -4.04
CA ARG A 60 6.55 2.38 -3.09
C ARG A 60 6.80 1.61 -1.78
N GLU A 61 5.85 0.78 -1.32
CA GLU A 61 6.05 -0.03 -0.11
C GLU A 61 7.04 -1.17 -0.39
N GLY A 62 6.91 -1.85 -1.53
CA GLY A 62 7.86 -2.87 -1.96
C GLY A 62 9.26 -2.29 -2.23
N GLU A 63 9.34 -1.08 -2.79
CA GLU A 63 10.61 -0.39 -3.02
C GLU A 63 11.30 -0.06 -1.69
N ALA A 64 10.56 0.44 -0.69
CA ALA A 64 11.08 0.69 0.64
C ALA A 64 11.51 -0.61 1.36
N ILE A 65 10.77 -1.71 1.20
CA ILE A 65 11.17 -3.03 1.74
C ILE A 65 12.48 -3.48 1.12
N SER A 66 12.64 -3.37 -0.21
CA SER A 66 13.89 -3.67 -0.91
C SER A 66 15.05 -2.82 -0.42
N TRP A 67 14.86 -1.52 -0.24
CA TRP A 67 15.87 -0.61 0.30
C TRP A 67 16.25 -0.96 1.75
N HIS A 68 15.27 -1.27 2.59
CA HIS A 68 15.54 -1.71 3.96
C HIS A 68 16.29 -3.04 4.01
N LEU A 69 15.96 -3.99 3.11
CA LEU A 69 16.68 -5.24 2.95
C LEU A 69 18.13 -4.97 2.51
N ALA A 70 18.34 -4.19 1.44
CA ALA A 70 19.67 -3.82 0.97
C ALA A 70 20.52 -3.22 2.10
N THR A 71 19.96 -2.24 2.83
CA THR A 71 20.68 -1.61 3.97
C THR A 71 21.08 -2.61 5.05
N VAL A 72 20.17 -3.52 5.45
CA VAL A 72 20.43 -4.48 6.55
C VAL A 72 21.39 -5.59 6.12
N LEU A 73 21.31 -5.99 4.84
CA LEU A 73 22.14 -7.05 4.27
C LEU A 73 23.51 -6.55 3.78
N GLY A 74 23.71 -5.22 3.71
CA GLY A 74 24.94 -4.61 3.22
C GLY A 74 25.10 -4.70 1.70
N LEU A 75 23.97 -4.69 0.97
CA LEU A 75 23.97 -4.65 -0.49
C LEU A 75 24.09 -3.20 -0.97
N ASP A 76 24.72 -2.99 -2.11
CA ASP A 76 24.77 -1.68 -2.75
C ASP A 76 23.41 -1.36 -3.39
N THR A 77 22.89 -0.18 -3.12
CA THR A 77 21.62 0.32 -3.70
C THR A 77 21.77 0.74 -5.16
N ASP A 78 23.00 0.95 -5.62
CA ASP A 78 23.33 1.23 -7.01
C ASP A 78 23.45 -0.01 -7.90
N ASP A 79 23.49 -1.18 -7.29
CA ASP A 79 23.50 -2.45 -8.02
C ASP A 79 22.15 -2.73 -8.68
N LYS A 80 22.18 -3.37 -9.85
CA LYS A 80 20.98 -3.87 -10.53
C LYS A 80 20.54 -5.19 -9.92
N ASN A 81 19.91 -5.11 -8.76
CA ASN A 81 19.46 -6.27 -8.00
C ASN A 81 17.94 -6.24 -7.69
N ARG A 82 17.25 -5.18 -8.11
CA ARG A 82 15.81 -5.00 -7.96
C ARG A 82 15.06 -5.66 -9.13
N VAL A 83 14.22 -6.65 -8.85
CA VAL A 83 13.38 -7.36 -9.83
C VAL A 83 11.93 -6.94 -9.64
N LYS A 84 11.31 -6.48 -10.73
CA LYS A 84 9.91 -6.03 -10.74
C LYS A 84 9.08 -6.88 -11.71
N PHE A 85 7.90 -7.30 -11.30
CA PHE A 85 6.91 -7.93 -12.15
C PHE A 85 5.50 -7.62 -11.62
N ASN A 86 4.55 -7.38 -12.53
CA ASN A 86 3.16 -7.05 -12.18
C ASN A 86 2.28 -8.29 -12.05
N GLU A 87 2.75 -9.44 -12.52
CA GLU A 87 2.01 -10.70 -12.53
C GLU A 87 2.92 -11.85 -12.10
N ILE A 88 2.37 -12.76 -11.27
CA ILE A 88 3.09 -13.95 -10.81
C ILE A 88 2.87 -15.08 -11.82
N ASN A 89 3.42 -14.92 -13.02
CA ASN A 89 3.50 -15.96 -14.03
C ASN A 89 4.96 -16.17 -14.49
N LYS A 90 5.24 -17.32 -15.10
CA LYS A 90 6.59 -17.71 -15.51
C LYS A 90 7.25 -16.66 -16.40
N THR A 91 6.51 -16.16 -17.39
CA THR A 91 7.04 -15.19 -18.38
C THR A 91 7.43 -13.87 -17.73
N SER A 92 6.55 -13.32 -16.89
CA SER A 92 6.80 -12.03 -16.20
C SER A 92 7.95 -12.13 -15.19
N VAL A 93 8.03 -13.24 -14.45
CA VAL A 93 9.11 -13.48 -13.48
C VAL A 93 10.46 -13.63 -14.18
N VAL A 94 10.54 -14.45 -15.25
CA VAL A 94 11.77 -14.64 -16.02
C VAL A 94 12.22 -13.32 -16.63
N LYS A 95 11.33 -12.57 -17.27
CA LYS A 95 11.62 -11.26 -17.83
C LYS A 95 12.15 -10.27 -16.78
N GLY A 96 11.57 -10.27 -15.59
CA GLY A 96 12.03 -9.43 -14.48
C GLY A 96 13.45 -9.79 -14.01
N ILE A 97 13.77 -11.08 -13.95
CA ILE A 97 15.11 -11.55 -13.57
C ILE A 97 16.16 -11.24 -14.67
N GLU A 98 15.77 -11.31 -15.94
CA GLU A 98 16.66 -10.98 -17.07
C GLU A 98 16.95 -9.47 -17.19
N HIS A 99 16.08 -8.63 -16.62
CA HIS A 99 16.19 -7.16 -16.69
C HIS A 99 16.10 -6.54 -15.30
N PRO A 100 17.04 -6.84 -14.38
CA PRO A 100 17.04 -6.24 -13.05
C PRO A 100 17.38 -4.75 -13.12
N GLU A 101 16.75 -3.98 -12.24
CA GLU A 101 16.89 -2.53 -12.13
C GLU A 101 17.65 -2.16 -10.85
N LYS A 102 17.97 -0.88 -10.70
CA LYS A 102 18.39 -0.30 -9.42
C LYS A 102 17.16 -0.08 -8.54
N ILE A 103 17.36 0.05 -7.23
CA ILE A 103 16.33 0.52 -6.31
C ILE A 103 15.97 1.97 -6.68
N ASP A 104 14.68 2.25 -6.82
CA ASP A 104 14.17 3.60 -7.09
C ASP A 104 14.12 4.39 -5.78
N LEU A 105 15.13 5.23 -5.56
CA LEU A 105 15.25 6.04 -4.35
C LEU A 105 14.17 7.11 -4.24
N ASP A 106 13.59 7.58 -5.33
CA ASP A 106 12.50 8.56 -5.29
C ASP A 106 11.22 7.91 -4.71
N LEU A 107 10.94 6.65 -5.08
CA LEU A 107 9.86 5.87 -4.47
C LEU A 107 10.13 5.54 -3.00
N VAL A 108 11.38 5.25 -2.65
CA VAL A 108 11.79 5.05 -1.24
C VAL A 108 11.56 6.31 -0.44
N ASP A 109 11.96 7.47 -0.94
CA ASP A 109 11.80 8.77 -0.27
C ASP A 109 10.31 9.15 -0.14
N ALA A 110 9.51 8.87 -1.14
CA ALA A 110 8.05 9.05 -1.08
C ALA A 110 7.41 8.19 0.03
N GLN A 111 7.86 6.94 0.19
CA GLN A 111 7.40 6.07 1.28
C GLN A 111 7.91 6.56 2.63
N GLN A 112 9.17 6.95 2.75
CA GLN A 112 9.76 7.50 3.97
C GLN A 112 9.02 8.77 4.43
N ALA A 113 8.78 9.72 3.51
CA ALA A 113 8.04 10.94 3.80
C ALA A 113 6.64 10.63 4.35
N ARG A 114 5.91 9.70 3.73
CA ARG A 114 4.62 9.23 4.23
C ARG A 114 4.75 8.60 5.63
N ARG A 115 5.74 7.73 5.83
CA ARG A 115 5.96 7.03 7.11
C ARG A 115 6.27 8.01 8.23
N ILE A 116 7.11 9.01 7.96
CA ILE A 116 7.48 10.07 8.89
C ILE A 116 6.26 10.93 9.23
N LEU A 117 5.48 11.34 8.22
CA LEU A 117 4.27 12.13 8.41
C LEU A 117 3.24 11.40 9.28
N ASP A 118 2.95 10.13 8.98
CA ASP A 118 2.02 9.31 9.77
C ASP A 118 2.50 9.16 11.21
N ARG A 119 3.83 9.04 11.43
CA ARG A 119 4.45 8.99 12.75
C ARG A 119 4.28 10.31 13.51
N LEU A 120 4.56 11.43 12.88
CA LEU A 120 4.42 12.76 13.48
C LEU A 120 2.97 13.06 13.86
N VAL A 121 2.04 12.83 12.93
CA VAL A 121 0.60 13.04 13.18
C VAL A 121 0.13 12.15 14.31
N GLY A 122 0.39 10.84 14.26
CA GLY A 122 -0.04 9.89 15.27
C GLY A 122 0.47 10.22 16.67
N TYR A 123 1.75 10.56 16.80
CA TYR A 123 2.38 10.82 18.09
C TYR A 123 2.08 12.20 18.68
N LYS A 124 1.79 13.20 17.85
CA LYS A 124 1.48 14.55 18.33
C LYS A 124 -0.02 14.76 18.53
N LEU A 125 -0.86 14.28 17.64
CA LEU A 125 -2.31 14.50 17.71
C LEU A 125 -3.04 13.48 18.59
N SER A 126 -2.65 12.22 18.61
CA SER A 126 -3.34 11.21 19.42
C SER A 126 -3.37 11.54 20.91
N PRO A 127 -2.25 11.97 21.56
CA PRO A 127 -2.30 12.40 22.95
C PRO A 127 -3.22 13.61 23.17
N PHE A 128 -3.21 14.57 22.24
CA PHE A 128 -4.08 15.76 22.31
C PHE A 128 -5.56 15.38 22.26
N VAL A 129 -5.96 14.56 21.28
CA VAL A 129 -7.34 14.08 21.12
C VAL A 129 -7.77 13.24 22.33
N SER A 130 -6.90 12.36 22.82
CA SER A 130 -7.15 11.53 24.00
C SER A 130 -7.34 12.35 25.27
N GLN A 131 -6.61 13.45 25.42
CA GLN A 131 -6.71 14.35 26.58
C GLN A 131 -7.91 15.28 26.50
N LYS A 132 -8.20 15.85 25.32
CA LYS A 132 -9.20 16.92 25.17
C LYS A 132 -10.60 16.44 24.86
N ILE A 133 -10.76 15.29 24.25
CA ILE A 133 -12.06 14.73 23.87
C ILE A 133 -12.41 13.54 24.76
N ARG A 134 -11.69 12.43 24.63
CA ARG A 134 -11.95 11.22 25.40
C ARG A 134 -10.70 10.35 25.48
N LYS A 135 -10.40 9.83 26.68
CA LYS A 135 -9.28 8.90 26.91
C LYS A 135 -9.37 7.67 25.99
N GLY A 136 -8.25 7.32 25.37
CA GLY A 136 -8.12 6.16 24.49
C GLY A 136 -8.41 6.45 23.01
N LEU A 137 -8.83 7.68 22.66
CA LEU A 137 -8.94 8.08 21.26
C LEU A 137 -7.57 8.31 20.63
N SER A 138 -7.49 8.03 19.34
CA SER A 138 -6.31 8.29 18.52
C SER A 138 -6.67 9.14 17.30
N ALA A 139 -5.70 9.82 16.74
CA ALA A 139 -5.80 10.56 15.50
C ALA A 139 -4.81 9.99 14.47
N GLY A 140 -5.20 9.95 13.22
CA GLY A 140 -4.35 9.51 12.14
C GLY A 140 -4.82 10.10 10.80
N ARG A 141 -3.88 10.35 9.91
CA ARG A 141 -4.16 10.95 8.59
C ARG A 141 -5.18 10.13 7.79
N VAL A 142 -4.99 8.80 7.73
CA VAL A 142 -5.91 7.90 7.00
C VAL A 142 -7.27 7.80 7.71
N GLN A 143 -7.28 7.70 9.05
CA GLN A 143 -8.51 7.62 9.84
C GLN A 143 -9.41 8.85 9.61
N SER A 144 -8.84 10.06 9.60
CA SER A 144 -9.61 11.30 9.43
C SER A 144 -10.30 11.37 8.07
N VAL A 145 -9.60 10.97 7.00
CA VAL A 145 -10.15 10.92 5.65
C VAL A 145 -11.24 9.85 5.54
N ALA A 146 -11.01 8.65 6.08
CA ALA A 146 -11.98 7.56 6.04
C ALA A 146 -13.29 7.94 6.77
N VAL A 147 -13.18 8.55 7.97
CA VAL A 147 -14.36 9.02 8.70
C VAL A 147 -15.09 10.11 7.92
N ARG A 148 -14.35 11.05 7.30
CA ARG A 148 -14.98 12.11 6.49
C ARG A 148 -15.79 11.53 5.33
N LEU A 149 -15.24 10.58 4.57
CA LEU A 149 -15.94 9.95 3.46
C LEU A 149 -17.21 9.20 3.92
N ILE A 150 -17.17 8.56 5.08
CA ILE A 150 -18.33 7.88 5.67
C ILE A 150 -19.40 8.89 6.08
N VAL A 151 -19.02 9.99 6.71
CA VAL A 151 -19.95 11.05 7.14
C VAL A 151 -20.61 11.70 5.94
N ASP A 152 -19.85 12.07 4.91
CA ASP A 152 -20.38 12.68 3.70
C ASP A 152 -21.40 11.75 3.02
N ARG A 153 -21.09 10.44 2.94
CA ARG A 153 -22.04 9.46 2.39
C ARG A 153 -23.30 9.29 3.26
N GLU A 154 -23.18 9.31 4.57
CA GLU A 154 -24.34 9.27 5.48
C GLU A 154 -25.22 10.50 5.34
N GLU A 155 -24.63 11.68 5.13
CA GLU A 155 -25.38 12.91 4.87
C GLU A 155 -26.15 12.83 3.54
N GLU A 156 -25.54 12.29 2.48
CA GLU A 156 -26.21 12.03 1.20
C GLU A 156 -27.39 11.06 1.38
N ILE A 157 -27.20 9.95 2.13
CA ILE A 157 -28.25 8.97 2.39
C ILE A 157 -29.43 9.61 3.15
N ARG A 158 -29.14 10.45 4.14
CA ARG A 158 -30.18 11.15 4.93
C ARG A 158 -30.89 12.22 4.13
N ALA A 159 -30.21 12.84 3.18
CA ALA A 159 -30.79 13.86 2.29
C ALA A 159 -31.55 13.24 1.10
N PHE A 160 -31.37 11.95 0.86
CA PHE A 160 -32.01 11.27 -0.28
C PHE A 160 -33.54 11.25 -0.14
N VAL A 161 -34.21 11.81 -1.11
CA VAL A 161 -35.69 11.76 -1.25
C VAL A 161 -36.00 10.72 -2.34
N PRO A 162 -36.67 9.60 -1.99
CA PRO A 162 -37.02 8.61 -3.00
C PRO A 162 -38.02 9.18 -4.02
N GLU A 163 -37.68 9.04 -5.29
CA GLU A 163 -38.59 9.34 -6.39
C GLU A 163 -39.07 8.05 -7.03
N GLU A 164 -40.40 7.93 -7.19
CA GLU A 164 -40.99 6.79 -7.86
C GLU A 164 -40.73 6.89 -9.36
N TYR A 165 -40.28 5.82 -9.96
CA TYR A 165 -40.11 5.72 -11.41
C TYR A 165 -40.60 4.37 -11.93
N TRP A 166 -40.94 4.31 -13.19
CA TRP A 166 -41.42 3.11 -13.87
C TRP A 166 -40.43 2.67 -14.93
N THR A 167 -40.20 1.36 -15.02
CA THR A 167 -39.49 0.75 -16.14
C THR A 167 -40.50 0.02 -17.01
N LEU A 168 -40.35 0.09 -18.31
CA LEU A 168 -41.14 -0.66 -19.27
C LEU A 168 -40.24 -1.59 -20.02
N ASP A 169 -40.36 -2.89 -19.73
CA ASP A 169 -39.66 -3.94 -20.41
C ASP A 169 -40.61 -4.78 -21.27
N ALA A 170 -40.23 -5.05 -22.50
CA ALA A 170 -41.01 -5.83 -23.43
C ALA A 170 -40.21 -7.05 -23.94
N LYS A 171 -40.89 -8.18 -24.06
CA LYS A 171 -40.37 -9.34 -24.78
C LYS A 171 -40.95 -9.36 -26.18
N LEU A 172 -40.17 -9.03 -27.16
CA LEU A 172 -40.55 -8.86 -28.54
C LEU A 172 -40.12 -10.05 -29.38
N THR A 173 -40.92 -10.31 -30.43
CA THR A 173 -40.62 -11.37 -31.43
C THR A 173 -40.79 -10.76 -32.81
N ALA A 174 -39.82 -10.86 -33.69
CA ALA A 174 -39.92 -10.39 -35.06
C ALA A 174 -40.96 -11.25 -35.85
N PRO A 175 -41.75 -10.67 -36.77
CA PRO A 175 -42.64 -11.40 -37.61
C PRO A 175 -41.93 -12.55 -38.35
N GLY A 176 -42.50 -13.76 -38.25
CA GLY A 176 -41.90 -14.96 -38.84
C GLY A 176 -40.77 -15.62 -38.07
N SER A 177 -40.33 -15.04 -36.93
CA SER A 177 -39.30 -15.62 -36.07
C SER A 177 -39.92 -16.39 -34.90
N ARG A 178 -39.24 -17.49 -34.47
CA ARG A 178 -39.56 -18.17 -33.20
C ARG A 178 -38.66 -17.68 -32.05
N LYS A 179 -37.70 -16.78 -32.32
CA LYS A 179 -36.78 -16.25 -31.32
C LYS A 179 -37.31 -14.92 -30.79
N SER A 180 -37.33 -14.77 -29.48
CA SER A 180 -37.70 -13.54 -28.82
C SER A 180 -36.43 -12.83 -28.28
N PHE A 181 -36.52 -11.52 -28.15
CA PHE A 181 -35.50 -10.68 -27.52
C PHE A 181 -36.16 -9.75 -26.48
N ALA A 182 -35.40 -9.37 -25.47
CA ALA A 182 -35.84 -8.38 -24.49
C ALA A 182 -35.49 -6.97 -24.98
N ALA A 183 -36.39 -6.02 -24.76
CA ALA A 183 -36.17 -4.63 -25.04
C ALA A 183 -36.65 -3.81 -23.83
N SER A 184 -35.87 -2.85 -23.38
CA SER A 184 -36.25 -1.89 -22.34
C SER A 184 -36.51 -0.54 -22.99
N PHE A 185 -37.58 0.11 -22.58
CA PHE A 185 -37.87 1.48 -23.02
C PHE A 185 -36.86 2.44 -22.35
N ILE A 186 -36.14 3.15 -23.16
CA ILE A 186 -35.30 4.25 -22.73
C ILE A 186 -36.05 5.50 -23.08
N GLY A 187 -36.61 6.22 -22.09
CA GLY A 187 -37.39 7.41 -22.31
C GLY A 187 -36.59 8.49 -23.07
N ASP A 188 -37.29 9.36 -23.75
CA ASP A 188 -36.67 10.56 -24.31
C ASP A 188 -36.24 11.47 -23.15
N GLU A 189 -34.97 11.90 -23.16
CA GLU A 189 -34.52 13.01 -22.30
C GLU A 189 -35.16 14.31 -22.83
N THR A 190 -36.29 14.72 -22.25
CA THR A 190 -36.88 16.03 -22.48
C THR A 190 -36.58 16.96 -21.32
#